data_80b3cb71719b26f9fdfc9a4e6c7fdb31
#
_entry.id   80b3cb71719b26f9fdfc9a4e6c7fdb31
#
_cell.length_a   1.000
_cell.length_b   1.000
_cell.length_c   1.000
_cell.angle_alpha   90.00
_cell.angle_beta   90.00
_cell.angle_gamma   90.00
#
_symmetry.space_group_name_H-M   'P 1'
#
loop_
_entity.id
_entity.type
_entity.pdbx_description
1 polymer ?
#
loop_
_entity_poly.entity_id
_entity_poly.type
_entity_poly.pdbx_seq_one_letter_code
_entity_poly.pdbx_strand_id
1 'polypeptide(L)'
;MGLDVYIQRRQKNDINAPWEEIFYARKFWELLDADFVKEYNDSKESSYVEARINSEEDFDELIEIATHNRNYFENYDSIAGICEARDDFLENKNEYVYRLAADW
;
A
#
# COMPACT_ATOMS: atom_id res chain seq x y z
N MET A 1 11.08 10.27 14.00
CA MET A 1 10.54 8.95 13.77
C MET A 1 10.07 8.82 12.35
N GLY A 2 10.33 7.70 11.73
CA GLY A 2 10.04 7.51 10.32
C GLY A 2 8.74 6.79 10.08
N LEU A 3 8.05 7.14 9.01
CA LEU A 3 6.94 6.38 8.51
C LEU A 3 7.47 5.26 7.61
N ASP A 4 6.97 4.05 7.82
CA ASP A 4 7.22 2.91 6.94
C ASP A 4 5.88 2.50 6.31
N VAL A 5 5.84 2.44 4.99
CA VAL A 5 4.64 2.05 4.23
C VAL A 5 4.95 0.77 3.46
N TYR A 6 4.05 -0.20 3.58
CA TYR A 6 4.18 -1.49 2.92
C TYR A 6 2.94 -1.81 2.11
N ILE A 7 3.10 -2.49 0.99
CA ILE A 7 2.02 -3.23 0.36
C ILE A 7 2.35 -4.71 0.58
N GLN A 8 1.39 -5.45 1.10
CA GLN A 8 1.58 -6.83 1.53
C GLN A 8 0.50 -7.71 0.94
N ARG A 9 0.82 -8.99 0.80
CA ARG A 9 -0.16 -9.99 0.36
C ARG A 9 -0.08 -11.22 1.26
N ARG A 10 -1.18 -11.97 1.33
CA ARG A 10 -1.26 -13.22 2.08
C ARG A 10 -2.16 -14.18 1.32
N GLN A 11 -1.87 -15.47 1.40
CA GLN A 11 -2.72 -16.50 0.80
C GLN A 11 -4.14 -16.40 1.35
N LYS A 12 -5.10 -16.35 0.44
CA LYS A 12 -6.50 -16.11 0.76
C LYS A 12 -7.10 -17.17 1.65
N ASN A 13 -6.72 -18.42 1.43
CA ASN A 13 -7.28 -19.56 2.12
C ASN A 13 -6.54 -19.95 3.40
N ASP A 14 -5.50 -19.20 3.76
CA ASP A 14 -4.70 -19.50 4.95
C ASP A 14 -4.61 -18.26 5.83
N ILE A 15 -5.52 -18.17 6.80
CA ILE A 15 -5.58 -17.03 7.72
C ILE A 15 -4.33 -16.92 8.60
N ASN A 16 -3.61 -18.04 8.75
CA ASN A 16 -2.38 -18.07 9.54
C ASN A 16 -1.11 -17.85 8.74
N ALA A 17 -1.22 -17.74 7.42
CA ALA A 17 -0.06 -17.48 6.58
C ALA A 17 0.51 -16.08 6.90
N PRO A 18 1.83 -15.92 6.88
CA PRO A 18 2.42 -14.60 7.10
C PRO A 18 2.12 -13.68 5.91
N TRP A 19 2.04 -12.38 6.19
CA TRP A 19 1.96 -11.38 5.15
C TRP A 19 3.33 -11.24 4.47
N GLU A 20 3.31 -11.26 3.15
CA GLU A 20 4.52 -11.04 2.34
C GLU A 20 4.57 -9.58 1.91
N GLU A 21 5.71 -8.93 2.12
CA GLU A 21 5.94 -7.57 1.66
C GLU A 21 6.28 -7.59 0.16
N ILE A 22 5.49 -6.86 -0.64
CA ILE A 22 5.75 -6.73 -2.08
C ILE A 22 6.10 -5.30 -2.48
N PHE A 23 5.97 -4.34 -1.57
CA PHE A 23 6.36 -2.95 -1.77
C PHE A 23 6.71 -2.33 -0.43
N TYR A 24 7.70 -1.44 -0.43
CA TYR A 24 8.12 -0.71 0.75
C TYR A 24 8.55 0.71 0.37
N ALA A 25 8.10 1.69 1.15
CA ALA A 25 8.56 3.07 1.02
C ALA A 25 8.71 3.71 2.40
N ARG A 26 9.75 4.53 2.55
CA ARG A 26 9.98 5.31 3.79
C ARG A 26 9.47 6.72 3.62
N LYS A 27 8.88 7.24 4.69
CA LYS A 27 8.50 8.66 4.79
C LYS A 27 7.54 9.16 3.71
N PHE A 28 6.84 8.27 3.06
CA PHE A 28 5.90 8.63 2.01
C PHE A 28 4.50 8.87 2.60
N TRP A 29 4.38 9.93 3.39
CA TRP A 29 3.15 10.28 4.11
C TRP A 29 1.94 10.47 3.20
N GLU A 30 2.17 10.95 1.99
CA GLU A 30 1.12 11.26 1.04
C GLU A 30 0.33 10.03 0.60
N LEU A 31 0.93 8.84 0.66
CA LEU A 31 0.22 7.60 0.35
C LEU A 31 -0.93 7.34 1.33
N LEU A 32 -0.84 7.87 2.54
CA LEU A 32 -1.89 7.75 3.54
C LEU A 32 -3.11 8.64 3.23
N ASP A 33 -3.00 9.52 2.25
CA ASP A 33 -4.10 10.37 1.79
C ASP A 33 -5.04 9.67 0.82
N ALA A 34 -4.70 8.46 0.37
CA ALA A 34 -5.58 7.68 -0.47
C ALA A 34 -6.91 7.43 0.24
N ASP A 35 -8.01 7.53 -0.50
CA ASP A 35 -9.34 7.42 0.09
C ASP A 35 -9.57 6.09 0.79
N PHE A 36 -9.12 4.99 0.19
CA PHE A 36 -9.28 3.67 0.80
C PHE A 36 -8.47 3.52 2.09
N VAL A 37 -7.37 4.25 2.23
CA VAL A 37 -6.55 4.25 3.45
C VAL A 37 -7.24 5.05 4.54
N LYS A 38 -7.82 6.20 4.19
CA LYS A 38 -8.51 7.07 5.16
C LYS A 38 -9.71 6.38 5.80
N GLU A 39 -10.38 5.50 5.07
CA GLU A 39 -11.50 4.75 5.60
C GLU A 39 -11.12 3.87 6.79
N TYR A 40 -9.87 3.42 6.85
CA TYR A 40 -9.37 2.57 7.92
C TYR A 40 -8.57 3.32 8.98
N ASN A 41 -8.32 4.59 8.77
CA ASN A 41 -7.50 5.40 9.67
C ASN A 41 -8.37 6.35 10.50
N ASP A 42 -9.34 5.79 11.21
CA ASP A 42 -10.28 6.56 12.01
C ASP A 42 -9.71 7.07 13.32
N SER A 43 -8.62 6.50 13.80
CA SER A 43 -8.05 6.86 15.07
C SER A 43 -6.82 7.73 14.88
N LYS A 44 -6.94 9.00 15.22
CA LYS A 44 -5.82 9.93 15.17
C LYS A 44 -4.75 9.64 16.23
N GLU A 45 -5.06 8.77 17.15
CA GLU A 45 -4.13 8.36 18.20
C GLU A 45 -3.28 7.17 17.81
N SER A 46 -3.67 6.47 16.76
CA SER A 46 -2.95 5.30 16.30
C SER A 46 -1.75 5.69 15.46
N SER A 47 -0.63 5.01 15.69
CA SER A 47 0.57 5.13 14.86
C SER A 47 0.67 3.98 13.84
N TYR A 48 -0.48 3.40 13.48
CA TYR A 48 -0.54 2.23 12.63
C TYR A 48 -1.84 2.21 11.83
N VAL A 49 -1.76 1.79 10.58
CA VAL A 49 -2.94 1.61 9.74
C VAL A 49 -2.77 0.36 8.88
N GLU A 50 -3.87 -0.38 8.71
CA GLU A 50 -3.96 -1.50 7.77
C GLU A 50 -5.20 -1.26 6.92
N ALA A 51 -5.01 -1.05 5.62
CA ALA A 51 -6.10 -0.79 4.71
C ALA A 51 -6.16 -1.87 3.64
N ARG A 52 -7.29 -2.56 3.55
CA ARG A 52 -7.49 -3.62 2.56
C ARG A 52 -7.52 -3.02 1.16
N ILE A 53 -6.78 -3.63 0.25
CA ILE A 53 -6.82 -3.28 -1.17
C ILE A 53 -7.78 -4.24 -1.85
N ASN A 54 -8.87 -3.72 -2.41
CA ASN A 54 -9.95 -4.53 -2.96
C ASN A 54 -10.08 -4.43 -4.49
N SER A 55 -9.44 -3.44 -5.09
CA SER A 55 -9.61 -3.18 -6.51
C SER A 55 -8.37 -2.58 -7.14
N GLU A 56 -8.31 -2.63 -8.47
CA GLU A 56 -7.25 -1.98 -9.23
C GLU A 56 -7.26 -0.47 -9.00
N GLU A 57 -8.44 0.12 -8.82
CA GLU A 57 -8.56 1.56 -8.57
C GLU A 57 -7.82 2.02 -7.32
N ASP A 58 -7.72 1.16 -6.32
CA ASP A 58 -6.94 1.48 -5.12
C ASP A 58 -5.47 1.66 -5.46
N PHE A 59 -4.92 0.79 -6.31
CA PHE A 59 -3.55 0.94 -6.80
C PHE A 59 -3.40 2.17 -7.69
N ASP A 60 -4.37 2.43 -8.55
CA ASP A 60 -4.33 3.60 -9.44
C ASP A 60 -4.32 4.89 -8.65
N GLU A 61 -5.05 4.93 -7.55
CA GLU A 61 -5.05 6.08 -6.64
C GLU A 61 -3.67 6.30 -6.02
N LEU A 62 -3.02 5.23 -5.56
CA LEU A 62 -1.66 5.32 -5.01
C LEU A 62 -0.66 5.81 -6.07
N ILE A 63 -0.78 5.31 -7.30
CA ILE A 63 0.07 5.72 -8.40
C ILE A 63 -0.13 7.19 -8.72
N GLU A 64 -1.37 7.64 -8.74
CA GLU A 64 -1.70 9.04 -8.99
C GLU A 64 -1.09 9.95 -7.92
N ILE A 65 -1.24 9.58 -6.65
CA ILE A 65 -0.65 10.32 -5.53
C ILE A 65 0.87 10.40 -5.68
N ALA A 66 1.51 9.27 -5.97
CA ALA A 66 2.97 9.23 -6.14
C ALA A 66 3.42 10.06 -7.32
N THR A 67 2.64 10.06 -8.41
CA THR A 67 2.95 10.83 -9.62
C THR A 67 2.86 12.34 -9.37
N HIS A 68 1.90 12.77 -8.58
CA HIS A 68 1.70 14.20 -8.28
C HIS A 68 2.63 14.72 -7.19
N ASN A 69 3.31 13.83 -6.51
CA ASN A 69 4.23 14.21 -5.44
C ASN A 69 5.63 14.32 -5.99
N ARG A 70 6.17 15.53 -6.03
CA ARG A 70 7.39 15.80 -6.77
C ARG A 70 8.67 15.81 -5.94
N ASN A 71 8.84 14.83 -5.10
CA ASN A 71 10.14 14.63 -4.49
C ASN A 71 10.93 13.56 -5.23
N TYR A 72 11.03 13.79 -6.50
CA TYR A 72 11.96 13.25 -7.38
C TYR A 72 12.33 11.82 -7.35
N PHE A 73 13.59 11.47 -7.06
CA PHE A 73 14.17 10.14 -7.26
C PHE A 73 13.52 9.05 -6.41
N GLU A 74 13.17 9.36 -5.18
CA GLU A 74 12.50 8.42 -4.29
C GLU A 74 11.09 8.07 -4.78
N ASN A 75 10.39 9.06 -5.29
CA ASN A 75 9.04 8.85 -5.82
C ASN A 75 9.03 8.03 -7.10
N TYR A 76 10.08 8.14 -7.91
CA TYR A 76 10.17 7.39 -9.14
C TYR A 76 10.25 5.89 -8.86
N ASP A 77 11.08 5.50 -7.91
CA ASP A 77 11.19 4.11 -7.48
C ASP A 77 9.88 3.62 -6.85
N SER A 78 9.21 4.50 -6.11
CA SER A 78 7.92 4.18 -5.50
C SER A 78 6.84 3.93 -6.55
N ILE A 79 6.78 4.75 -7.59
CA ILE A 79 5.82 4.56 -8.68
C ILE A 79 6.04 3.19 -9.35
N ALA A 80 7.29 2.87 -9.68
CA ALA A 80 7.62 1.58 -10.29
C ALA A 80 7.22 0.42 -9.37
N GLY A 81 7.52 0.54 -8.07
CA GLY A 81 7.17 -0.48 -7.09
C GLY A 81 5.67 -0.68 -6.93
N ILE A 82 4.91 0.41 -6.92
CA ILE A 82 3.45 0.32 -6.83
C ILE A 82 2.86 -0.29 -8.10
N CYS A 83 3.42 0.03 -9.27
CA CYS A 83 3.00 -0.58 -10.53
C CYS A 83 3.25 -2.09 -10.53
N GLU A 84 4.39 -2.52 -10.01
CA GLU A 84 4.69 -3.95 -9.87
C GLU A 84 3.73 -4.64 -8.90
N ALA A 85 3.39 -3.97 -7.80
CA ALA A 85 2.42 -4.51 -6.85
C ALA A 85 1.03 -4.62 -7.47
N ARG A 86 0.64 -3.65 -8.30
CA ARG A 86 -0.62 -3.72 -9.05
C ARG A 86 -0.64 -4.90 -10.01
N ASP A 87 0.45 -5.12 -10.73
CA ASP A 87 0.55 -6.26 -11.64
C ASP A 87 0.44 -7.58 -10.88
N ASP A 88 1.07 -7.68 -9.72
CA ASP A 88 0.96 -8.84 -8.84
C ASP A 88 -0.51 -9.06 -8.44
N PHE A 89 -1.21 -8.01 -8.06
CA PHE A 89 -2.63 -8.07 -7.70
C PHE A 89 -3.48 -8.57 -8.87
N LEU A 90 -3.28 -8.02 -10.06
CA LEU A 90 -4.07 -8.39 -11.23
C LEU A 90 -3.87 -9.87 -11.62
N GLU A 91 -2.68 -10.39 -11.41
CA GLU A 91 -2.37 -11.79 -11.72
C GLU A 91 -2.83 -12.75 -10.63
N ASN A 92 -2.83 -12.34 -9.37
CA ASN A 92 -2.97 -13.25 -8.24
C ASN A 92 -4.14 -12.94 -7.30
N LYS A 93 -5.02 -12.02 -7.66
CA LYS A 93 -6.13 -11.59 -6.79
C LYS A 93 -7.09 -12.70 -6.38
N ASN A 94 -7.12 -13.80 -7.13
CA ASN A 94 -7.97 -14.95 -6.80
C ASN A 94 -7.35 -15.84 -5.72
N GLU A 95 -6.04 -15.75 -5.53
CA GLU A 95 -5.30 -16.58 -4.59
C GLU A 95 -4.81 -15.82 -3.36
N TYR A 96 -4.69 -14.50 -3.44
CA TYR A 96 -4.13 -13.66 -2.39
C TYR A 96 -5.07 -12.53 -2.02
N VAL A 97 -4.96 -12.10 -0.77
CA VAL A 97 -5.54 -10.84 -0.30
C VAL A 97 -4.41 -9.82 -0.14
N TYR A 98 -4.71 -8.56 -0.37
CA TYR A 98 -3.74 -7.47 -0.39
C TYR A 98 -4.13 -6.38 0.59
N ARG A 99 -3.12 -5.71 1.15
CA ARG A 99 -3.35 -4.56 2.04
C ARG A 99 -2.19 -3.56 1.93
N LEU A 100 -2.50 -2.31 2.24
CA LEU A 100 -1.50 -1.31 2.57
C LEU A 100 -1.38 -1.28 4.09
N ALA A 101 -0.17 -1.42 4.59
CA ALA A 101 0.11 -1.32 6.02
C ALA A 101 1.14 -0.22 6.23
N ALA A 102 0.96 0.58 7.26
CA ALA A 102 1.90 1.64 7.57
C ALA A 102 2.02 1.80 9.08
N ASP A 103 3.24 2.12 9.53
CA ASP A 103 3.48 2.46 10.92
C ASP A 103 4.42 3.66 11.02
N TRP A 104 4.28 4.40 12.13
CA TRP A 104 5.12 5.58 12.37
C TRP A 104 5.30 5.89 13.84
#